data_34390eeb9265863fca1a1326d4d16a7d
#
_entry.id   34390eeb9265863fca1a1326d4d16a7d
#
_cell.length_a   1.000
_cell.length_b   1.000
_cell.length_c   1.000
_cell.angle_alpha   90.00
_cell.angle_beta   90.00
_cell.angle_gamma   90.00
#
_symmetry.space_group_name_H-M   'P 1'
#
loop_
_entity.id
_entity.type
_entity.pdbx_description
1 polymer ?
#
loop_
_entity_poly.entity_id
_entity_poly.type
_entity_poly.pdbx_seq_one_letter_code
_entity_poly.pdbx_strand_id
1 'polypeptide(L)'
;NTPDICNARIEFVNGSVANLTASRISLKNMRKIRIFQDDAYISLDFLDKDAQVIKIENHIEGDNFSGMTMHTNTGLKRIIVETPPIMQNNAIEDELNDFFEAVFGNSSVTVTIQDGYRALHLAQLIQEKIDEA
;
A
#
# COMPACT_ATOMS: atom_id res chain seq x y z
N ASN A 1 1.68 -28.22 -10.47
CA ASN A 1 2.86 -27.35 -10.51
C ASN A 1 2.42 -25.95 -10.08
N THR A 2 2.88 -25.47 -8.95
CA THR A 2 2.58 -24.08 -8.54
C THR A 2 3.61 -23.15 -9.17
N PRO A 3 3.19 -21.98 -9.74
CA PRO A 3 4.11 -21.06 -10.38
C PRO A 3 5.06 -20.43 -9.36
N ASP A 4 6.28 -20.13 -9.77
CA ASP A 4 7.30 -19.47 -8.96
C ASP A 4 7.16 -17.96 -8.97
N ILE A 5 6.52 -17.42 -10.00
CA ILE A 5 6.20 -15.99 -10.15
C ILE A 5 4.75 -15.88 -10.61
N CYS A 6 4.03 -14.95 -9.99
CA CYS A 6 2.69 -14.57 -10.40
C CYS A 6 2.61 -13.04 -10.53
N ASN A 7 2.01 -12.57 -11.63
CA ASN A 7 1.62 -11.19 -11.82
C ASN A 7 0.12 -11.15 -12.10
N ALA A 8 -0.62 -10.42 -11.28
CA ALA A 8 -2.05 -10.24 -11.45
C ALA A 8 -2.38 -8.75 -11.58
N ARG A 9 -3.25 -8.43 -12.55
CA ARG A 9 -3.85 -7.10 -12.72
C ARG A 9 -5.31 -7.19 -12.33
N ILE A 10 -5.73 -6.34 -11.42
CA ILE A 10 -7.10 -6.27 -10.89
C ILE A 10 -7.67 -4.91 -11.23
N GLU A 11 -8.85 -4.90 -11.85
CA GLU A 11 -9.61 -3.69 -12.11
C GLU A 11 -10.84 -3.65 -11.20
N PHE A 12 -11.00 -2.58 -10.46
CA PHE A 12 -12.09 -2.39 -9.54
C PHE A 12 -13.24 -1.65 -10.21
N VAL A 13 -14.48 -1.85 -9.71
CA VAL A 13 -15.68 -1.23 -10.25
C VAL A 13 -15.61 0.30 -10.26
N ASN A 14 -14.88 0.90 -9.33
CA ASN A 14 -14.64 2.35 -9.26
C ASN A 14 -13.59 2.86 -10.24
N GLY A 15 -13.03 1.99 -11.10
CA GLY A 15 -12.01 2.33 -12.09
C GLY A 15 -10.57 2.30 -11.57
N SER A 16 -10.34 2.06 -10.27
CA SER A 16 -8.98 1.89 -9.76
C SER A 16 -8.39 0.56 -10.22
N VAL A 17 -7.07 0.50 -10.28
CA VAL A 17 -6.32 -0.67 -10.76
C VAL A 17 -5.25 -1.05 -9.74
N ALA A 18 -5.15 -2.34 -9.43
CA ALA A 18 -4.05 -2.89 -8.67
C ALA A 18 -3.24 -3.88 -9.52
N ASN A 19 -1.91 -3.75 -9.47
CA ASN A 19 -0.99 -4.74 -10.01
C ASN A 19 -0.29 -5.45 -8.86
N LEU A 20 -0.47 -6.75 -8.76
CA LEU A 20 0.12 -7.60 -7.74
C LEU A 20 1.24 -8.44 -8.35
N THR A 21 2.36 -8.52 -7.65
CA THR A 21 3.46 -9.41 -8.00
C THR A 21 3.83 -10.25 -6.79
N ALA A 22 3.85 -11.55 -6.94
CA ALA A 22 4.37 -12.48 -5.95
C ALA A 22 5.46 -13.35 -6.59
N SER A 23 6.57 -13.57 -5.88
CA SER A 23 7.69 -14.37 -6.38
C SER A 23 8.38 -15.12 -5.24
N ARG A 24 8.70 -16.39 -5.49
CA ARG A 24 9.49 -17.24 -4.59
C ARG A 24 10.98 -17.28 -4.96
N ILE A 25 11.31 -16.84 -6.17
CA ILE A 25 12.67 -16.94 -6.72
C ILE A 25 13.40 -15.61 -6.81
N SER A 26 12.82 -14.55 -6.25
CA SER A 26 13.48 -13.23 -6.22
C SER A 26 14.69 -13.25 -5.28
N LEU A 27 15.82 -12.71 -5.74
CA LEU A 27 17.06 -12.64 -4.96
C LEU A 27 16.93 -11.77 -3.69
N LYS A 28 16.01 -10.82 -3.70
CA LYS A 28 15.75 -9.91 -2.58
C LYS A 28 14.32 -10.07 -2.09
N ASN A 29 14.17 -10.29 -0.80
CA ASN A 29 12.85 -10.26 -0.17
C ASN A 29 12.29 -8.84 -0.26
N MET A 30 11.01 -8.72 -0.63
CA MET A 30 10.29 -7.46 -0.69
C MET A 30 8.86 -7.64 -0.17
N ARG A 31 8.38 -6.64 0.55
CA ARG A 31 6.96 -6.56 0.94
C ARG A 31 6.55 -5.09 0.87
N LYS A 32 6.23 -4.64 -0.36
CA LYS A 32 6.00 -3.22 -0.66
C LYS A 32 4.63 -2.98 -1.26
N ILE A 33 4.05 -1.84 -0.90
CA ILE A 33 2.86 -1.30 -1.57
C ILE A 33 3.22 0.09 -2.08
N ARG A 34 2.76 0.38 -3.30
CA ARG A 34 2.84 1.71 -3.91
C ARG A 34 1.45 2.14 -4.33
N ILE A 35 1.04 3.31 -3.89
CA ILE A 35 -0.27 3.88 -4.21
C ILE A 35 -0.03 5.17 -4.99
N PHE A 36 -0.68 5.26 -6.15
CA PHE A 36 -0.65 6.43 -7.01
C PHE A 36 -2.03 7.05 -7.01
N GLN A 37 -2.10 8.33 -6.72
CA GLN A 37 -3.31 9.14 -6.79
C GLN A 37 -2.97 10.50 -7.44
N ASP A 38 -3.98 11.33 -7.72
CA ASP A 38 -3.80 12.52 -8.56
C ASP A 38 -2.76 13.52 -8.01
N ASP A 39 -2.67 13.63 -6.69
CA ASP A 39 -1.86 14.62 -5.98
C ASP A 39 -0.79 14.02 -5.08
N ALA A 40 -0.73 12.68 -4.97
CA ALA A 40 0.20 12.00 -4.09
C ALA A 40 0.68 10.65 -4.62
N TYR A 41 1.89 10.32 -4.24
CA TYR A 41 2.48 9.00 -4.35
C TYR A 41 2.85 8.51 -2.94
N ILE A 42 2.38 7.32 -2.58
CA ILE A 42 2.66 6.70 -1.28
C ILE A 42 3.45 5.41 -1.51
N SER A 43 4.57 5.28 -0.83
CA SER A 43 5.39 4.06 -0.82
C SER A 43 5.48 3.52 0.60
N LEU A 44 5.10 2.25 0.76
CA LEU A 44 5.16 1.54 2.02
C LEU A 44 6.07 0.32 1.87
N ASP A 45 7.01 0.15 2.78
CA ASP A 45 7.85 -1.03 2.90
C ASP A 45 7.59 -1.71 4.24
N PHE A 46 6.89 -2.83 4.23
CA PHE A 46 6.55 -3.59 5.44
C PHE A 46 7.72 -4.44 5.95
N LEU A 47 8.75 -4.67 5.14
CA LEU A 47 9.92 -5.43 5.56
C LEU A 47 10.91 -4.52 6.31
N ASP A 48 11.23 -3.37 5.69
CA ASP A 48 12.15 -2.39 6.26
C ASP A 48 11.44 -1.42 7.23
N LYS A 49 10.10 -1.52 7.34
CA LYS A 49 9.23 -0.62 8.12
C LYS A 49 9.49 0.84 7.80
N ASP A 50 9.31 1.18 6.53
CA ASP A 50 9.50 2.52 6.00
C ASP A 50 8.25 2.99 5.26
N ALA A 51 7.96 4.29 5.36
CA ALA A 51 6.87 4.93 4.64
C ALA A 51 7.33 6.29 4.09
N GLN A 52 6.97 6.54 2.86
CA GLN A 52 7.23 7.81 2.19
C GLN A 52 5.97 8.29 1.49
N VAL A 53 5.63 9.55 1.69
CA VAL A 53 4.52 10.23 1.01
C VAL A 53 5.10 11.40 0.22
N ILE A 54 4.91 11.39 -1.09
CA ILE A 54 5.31 12.48 -1.98
C ILE A 54 4.02 13.15 -2.45
N LYS A 55 3.86 14.43 -2.11
CA LYS A 55 2.71 15.25 -2.50
C LYS A 55 3.11 16.27 -3.55
N ILE A 56 2.19 16.56 -4.46
CA ILE A 56 2.36 17.58 -5.49
C ILE A 56 1.31 18.68 -5.26
N GLU A 57 1.78 19.86 -4.92
CA GLU A 57 0.91 21.01 -4.64
C GLU A 57 1.18 22.16 -5.60
N ASN A 58 0.23 23.10 -5.74
CA ASN A 58 0.48 24.32 -6.50
C ASN A 58 1.55 25.17 -5.81
N HIS A 59 2.49 25.69 -6.58
CA HIS A 59 3.41 26.69 -6.08
C HIS A 59 2.66 27.99 -5.80
N ILE A 60 2.89 28.58 -4.63
CA ILE A 60 2.30 29.88 -4.25
C ILE A 60 3.35 30.94 -4.51
N GLU A 61 3.03 31.93 -5.35
CA GLU A 61 3.91 33.07 -5.60
C GLU A 61 4.16 33.82 -4.29
N GLY A 62 5.44 34.11 -4.01
CA GLY A 62 5.85 34.79 -2.78
C GLY A 62 6.09 33.88 -1.58
N ASP A 63 5.90 32.58 -1.72
CA ASP A 63 6.27 31.62 -0.70
C ASP A 63 7.79 31.37 -0.72
N ASN A 64 8.44 31.40 0.44
CA ASN A 64 9.87 31.08 0.61
C ASN A 64 10.12 29.57 0.60
N PHE A 65 9.41 28.82 -0.27
CA PHE A 65 9.60 27.40 -0.41
C PHE A 65 10.98 27.07 -0.98
N SER A 66 11.83 26.45 -0.18
CA SER A 66 13.20 26.05 -0.55
C SER A 66 13.33 24.62 -1.04
N GLY A 67 12.20 23.93 -1.26
CA GLY A 67 12.14 22.54 -1.69
C GLY A 67 12.16 22.36 -3.20
N MET A 68 11.90 21.14 -3.63
CA MET A 68 11.89 20.75 -5.04
C MET A 68 10.64 21.29 -5.76
N THR A 69 10.82 21.87 -6.94
CA THR A 69 9.72 22.33 -7.80
C THR A 69 9.75 21.63 -9.15
N MET A 70 8.60 21.53 -9.80
CA MET A 70 8.43 20.92 -11.11
C MET A 70 7.51 21.76 -11.99
N HIS A 71 7.92 22.02 -13.22
CA HIS A 71 7.06 22.63 -14.23
C HIS A 71 6.11 21.59 -14.82
N THR A 72 4.82 21.89 -14.81
CA THR A 72 3.78 21.05 -15.42
C THR A 72 2.96 21.88 -16.41
N ASN A 73 2.10 21.23 -17.19
CA ASN A 73 1.19 21.90 -18.12
C ASN A 73 0.20 22.86 -17.40
N THR A 74 -0.01 22.67 -16.10
CA THR A 74 -0.90 23.47 -15.26
C THR A 74 -0.16 24.53 -14.40
N GLY A 75 1.15 24.71 -14.64
CA GLY A 75 1.98 25.69 -13.94
C GLY A 75 3.09 25.06 -13.09
N LEU A 76 3.71 25.90 -12.26
CA LEU A 76 4.76 25.48 -11.34
C LEU A 76 4.13 24.75 -10.14
N LYS A 77 4.62 23.55 -9.86
CA LYS A 77 4.24 22.74 -8.71
C LYS A 77 5.39 22.60 -7.73
N ARG A 78 5.10 22.47 -6.46
CA ARG A 78 6.05 22.09 -5.41
C ARG A 78 5.90 20.61 -5.05
N ILE A 79 7.01 19.96 -4.79
CA ILE A 79 7.08 18.56 -4.38
C ILE A 79 7.40 18.55 -2.90
N ILE A 80 6.52 17.97 -2.11
CA ILE A 80 6.67 17.80 -0.66
C ILE A 80 6.93 16.33 -0.40
N VAL A 81 8.04 16.02 0.27
CA VAL A 81 8.38 14.66 0.69
C VAL A 81 8.20 14.58 2.20
N GLU A 82 7.30 13.74 2.63
CA GLU A 82 7.04 13.44 4.04
C GLU A 82 7.48 12.00 4.34
N THR A 83 8.18 11.82 5.44
CA THR A 83 8.54 10.50 5.96
C THR A 83 7.86 10.35 7.33
N PRO A 84 6.66 9.75 7.36
CA PRO A 84 5.95 9.55 8.62
C PRO A 84 6.77 8.69 9.59
N PRO A 85 6.81 9.03 10.88
CA PRO A 85 7.49 8.19 11.86
C PRO A 85 6.77 6.85 12.01
N ILE A 86 7.49 5.75 11.91
CA ILE A 86 6.96 4.41 12.09
C ILE A 86 7.48 3.85 13.41
N MET A 87 6.55 3.43 14.28
CA MET A 87 6.90 2.76 15.52
C MET A 87 7.39 1.34 15.22
N GLN A 88 8.51 0.97 15.85
CA GLN A 88 9.00 -0.41 15.81
C GLN A 88 8.13 -1.25 16.75
N ASN A 89 7.34 -2.13 16.19
CA ASN A 89 6.42 -3.00 16.91
C ASN A 89 6.51 -4.44 16.39
N ASN A 90 5.93 -5.36 17.15
CA ASN A 90 5.76 -6.75 16.73
C ASN A 90 4.34 -6.91 16.17
N ALA A 91 4.20 -7.15 14.88
CA ALA A 91 2.91 -7.24 14.21
C ALA A 91 2.00 -8.36 14.77
N ILE A 92 2.58 -9.49 15.20
CA ILE A 92 1.82 -10.60 15.81
C ILE A 92 1.32 -10.21 17.20
N GLU A 93 2.15 -9.51 17.99
CA GLU A 93 1.77 -9.03 19.30
C GLU A 93 0.64 -7.99 19.20
N ASP A 94 0.72 -7.06 18.25
CA ASP A 94 -0.33 -6.08 17.98
C ASP A 94 -1.64 -6.75 17.56
N GLU A 95 -1.58 -7.75 16.67
CA GLU A 95 -2.76 -8.51 16.24
C GLU A 95 -3.43 -9.23 17.41
N LEU A 96 -2.64 -9.88 18.28
CA LEU A 96 -3.17 -10.57 19.46
C LEU A 96 -3.77 -9.59 20.47
N ASN A 97 -3.16 -8.43 20.67
CA ASN A 97 -3.68 -7.41 21.54
C ASN A 97 -4.99 -6.82 20.99
N ASP A 98 -5.06 -6.51 19.69
CA ASP A 98 -6.29 -6.03 19.05
C ASP A 98 -7.43 -7.04 19.19
N PHE A 99 -7.15 -8.31 18.97
CA PHE A 99 -8.12 -9.39 19.17
C PHE A 99 -8.57 -9.50 20.63
N PHE A 100 -7.64 -9.44 21.57
CA PHE A 100 -7.95 -9.49 23.00
C PHE A 100 -8.86 -8.31 23.42
N GLU A 101 -8.50 -7.08 23.06
CA GLU A 101 -9.29 -5.89 23.37
C GLU A 101 -10.69 -5.96 22.75
N ALA A 102 -10.82 -6.50 21.55
CA ALA A 102 -12.10 -6.69 20.89
C ALA A 102 -12.97 -7.75 21.59
N VAL A 103 -12.38 -8.87 22.05
CA VAL A 103 -13.09 -9.93 22.77
C VAL A 103 -13.65 -9.42 24.10
N PHE A 104 -12.91 -8.58 24.80
CA PHE A 104 -13.37 -7.98 26.08
C PHE A 104 -14.27 -6.76 25.92
N GLY A 105 -14.57 -6.36 24.67
CA GLY A 105 -15.47 -5.26 24.39
C GLY A 105 -14.87 -3.86 24.62
N ASN A 106 -13.55 -3.77 24.72
CA ASN A 106 -12.83 -2.51 24.95
C ASN A 106 -12.61 -1.72 23.63
N SER A 107 -12.61 -2.42 22.50
CA SER A 107 -12.45 -1.84 21.16
C SER A 107 -13.33 -2.52 20.13
N SER A 108 -13.49 -1.88 18.97
CA SER A 108 -14.05 -2.53 17.78
C SER A 108 -12.96 -3.37 17.06
N VAL A 109 -13.36 -4.43 16.39
CA VAL A 109 -12.46 -5.25 15.57
C VAL A 109 -11.88 -4.42 14.43
N THR A 110 -10.56 -4.33 14.33
CA THR A 110 -9.85 -3.56 13.29
C THR A 110 -9.90 -4.28 11.94
N VAL A 111 -9.62 -5.57 11.91
CA VAL A 111 -9.70 -6.43 10.71
C VAL A 111 -10.75 -7.50 10.93
N THR A 112 -11.86 -7.39 10.20
CA THR A 112 -12.99 -8.32 10.37
C THR A 112 -12.77 -9.64 9.65
N ILE A 113 -13.54 -10.68 10.03
CA ILE A 113 -13.56 -11.95 9.30
C ILE A 113 -13.98 -11.76 7.84
N GLN A 114 -14.84 -10.77 7.55
CA GLN A 114 -15.26 -10.42 6.19
C GLN A 114 -14.09 -9.87 5.37
N ASP A 115 -13.19 -9.10 5.98
CA ASP A 115 -12.00 -8.58 5.29
C ASP A 115 -11.02 -9.72 4.98
N GLY A 116 -10.83 -10.65 5.93
CA GLY A 116 -10.06 -11.88 5.71
C GLY A 116 -10.67 -12.75 4.60
N TYR A 117 -11.99 -12.93 4.60
CA TYR A 117 -12.70 -13.67 3.55
C TYR A 117 -12.51 -13.03 2.17
N ARG A 118 -12.67 -11.70 2.05
CA ARG A 118 -12.47 -10.98 0.78
C ARG A 118 -11.06 -11.13 0.24
N ALA A 119 -10.06 -11.05 1.11
CA ALA A 119 -8.65 -11.25 0.73
C ALA A 119 -8.40 -12.68 0.22
N LEU A 120 -8.91 -13.69 0.92
CA LEU A 120 -8.80 -15.08 0.53
C LEU A 120 -9.55 -15.37 -0.77
N HIS A 121 -10.76 -14.86 -0.92
CA HIS A 121 -11.55 -15.01 -2.14
C HIS A 121 -10.84 -14.42 -3.36
N LEU A 122 -10.25 -13.23 -3.21
CA LEU A 122 -9.45 -12.64 -4.28
C LEU A 122 -8.24 -13.50 -4.65
N ALA A 123 -7.54 -14.06 -3.65
CA ALA A 123 -6.43 -14.98 -3.89
C ALA A 123 -6.88 -16.25 -4.64
N GLN A 124 -8.06 -16.80 -4.32
CA GLN A 124 -8.65 -17.92 -5.05
C GLN A 124 -8.97 -17.58 -6.50
N LEU A 125 -9.58 -16.43 -6.77
CA LEU A 125 -9.85 -15.98 -8.14
C LEU A 125 -8.56 -15.83 -8.98
N ILE A 126 -7.48 -15.35 -8.37
CA ILE A 126 -6.17 -15.30 -9.04
C ILE A 126 -5.65 -16.70 -9.33
N GLN A 127 -5.77 -17.62 -8.36
CA GLN A 127 -5.32 -19.00 -8.53
C GLN A 127 -6.10 -19.73 -9.64
N GLU A 128 -7.42 -19.55 -9.69
CA GLU A 128 -8.25 -20.10 -10.75
C GLU A 128 -7.81 -19.63 -12.13
N LYS A 129 -7.48 -18.34 -12.27
CA LYS A 129 -6.96 -17.77 -13.52
C LYS A 129 -5.57 -18.32 -13.91
N ILE A 130 -4.73 -18.64 -12.95
CA ILE A 130 -3.45 -19.30 -13.19
C ILE A 130 -3.66 -20.73 -13.69
N ASP A 131 -4.63 -21.45 -13.11
CA ASP A 131 -4.89 -22.84 -13.44
C ASP A 131 -5.59 -23.01 -14.80
N GLU A 132 -6.25 -21.93 -15.30
CA GLU A 132 -6.86 -21.86 -16.64
C GLU A 132 -5.84 -21.51 -17.75
N ALA A 133 -4.64 -21.00 -17.44
CA ALA A 133 -3.65 -20.52 -18.39
C ALA A 133 -2.66 -21.59 -18.84
#